data_10e87a61ffa4ab6f379ea7212749e5a9
#
_entry.id   10e87a61ffa4ab6f379ea7212749e5a9
#
_cell.length_a   1.000
_cell.length_b   1.000
_cell.length_c   1.000
_cell.angle_alpha   90.00
_cell.angle_beta   90.00
_cell.angle_gamma   90.00
#
_symmetry.space_group_name_H-M   'P 1'
#
loop_
_entity.id
_entity.type
_entity.pdbx_description
1 polymer ?
#
loop_
_entity_poly.entity_id
_entity_poly.type
_entity_poly.pdbx_seq_one_letter_code
_entity_poly.pdbx_strand_id
1 'polypeptide(L)'
;MDCKHEVETSDIIRAAWADGKRVAVPKVLGQDMKFFYITSLENDLEEGYYGIREPYEKHAADESGDEEKALMLMPGVAFDEERHRIGYGGGFYDRFLEAHPKLSRVALAFEFQVKESVPYEAFDICPEKIVTEKRVIGRK
;
A
#
# COMPACT_ATOMS: atom_id res chain seq x y z
N MET A 1 5.41 -3.66 5.01
CA MET A 1 5.77 -2.58 4.08
C MET A 1 6.22 -3.13 2.75
N ASP A 2 7.45 -3.54 2.68
CA ASP A 2 7.99 -4.11 1.44
C ASP A 2 8.03 -5.61 1.53
N CYS A 3 7.64 -6.26 0.44
CA CYS A 3 7.69 -7.69 0.28
C CYS A 3 8.68 -8.01 -0.84
N LYS A 4 9.11 -9.26 -0.90
CA LYS A 4 10.03 -9.71 -1.95
C LYS A 4 9.43 -9.44 -3.33
N HIS A 5 10.21 -8.85 -4.23
CA HIS A 5 9.81 -8.46 -5.60
C HIS A 5 8.85 -7.27 -5.69
N GLU A 6 8.67 -6.56 -4.59
CA GLU A 6 7.96 -5.28 -4.62
C GLU A 6 8.94 -4.12 -4.69
N VAL A 7 8.42 -2.95 -5.08
CA VAL A 7 9.18 -1.71 -5.05
C VAL A 7 9.51 -1.36 -3.61
N GLU A 8 10.78 -1.09 -3.34
CA GLU A 8 11.22 -0.67 -2.01
C GLU A 8 10.72 0.73 -1.72
N THR A 9 10.11 0.92 -0.55
CA THR A 9 9.47 2.18 -0.18
C THR A 9 10.22 3.01 0.85
N SER A 10 11.34 2.52 1.39
CA SER A 10 12.07 3.21 2.45
C SER A 10 12.47 4.64 2.08
N ASP A 11 12.98 4.84 0.87
CA ASP A 11 13.37 6.17 0.41
C ASP A 11 12.17 7.09 0.20
N ILE A 12 11.06 6.54 -0.26
CA ILE A 12 9.80 7.30 -0.43
C ILE A 12 9.31 7.77 0.93
N ILE A 13 9.36 6.91 1.93
CA ILE A 13 8.95 7.24 3.29
C ILE A 13 9.82 8.36 3.85
N ARG A 14 11.14 8.27 3.70
CA ARG A 14 12.06 9.30 4.16
C ARG A 14 11.83 10.63 3.45
N ALA A 15 11.57 10.59 2.15
CA ALA A 15 11.26 11.79 1.38
C ALA A 15 9.95 12.43 1.84
N ALA A 16 8.94 11.62 2.16
CA ALA A 16 7.67 12.13 2.68
C ALA A 16 7.86 12.84 4.02
N TRP A 17 8.64 12.25 4.93
CA TRP A 17 8.96 12.89 6.20
C TRP A 17 9.72 14.21 6.00
N ALA A 18 10.70 14.21 5.09
CA ALA A 18 11.47 15.44 4.80
C ALA A 18 10.57 16.55 4.25
N ASP A 19 9.48 16.19 3.58
CA ASP A 19 8.50 17.14 3.05
C ASP A 19 7.40 17.49 4.08
N GLY A 20 7.56 17.08 5.32
CA GLY A 20 6.62 17.40 6.40
C GLY A 20 5.35 16.55 6.41
N LYS A 21 5.32 15.46 5.67
CA LYS A 21 4.16 14.58 5.62
C LYS A 21 4.21 13.53 6.71
N ARG A 22 3.04 13.09 7.16
CA ARG A 22 2.93 11.96 8.08
C ARG A 22 2.87 10.67 7.27
N VAL A 23 3.50 9.63 7.79
CA VAL A 23 3.54 8.32 7.13
C VAL A 23 2.97 7.27 8.06
N ALA A 24 2.02 6.49 7.55
CA ALA A 24 1.46 5.35 8.25
C ALA A 24 1.78 4.08 7.46
N VAL A 25 2.04 2.99 8.17
CA VAL A 25 2.33 1.69 7.57
C VAL A 25 1.37 0.64 8.12
N PRO A 26 1.11 -0.42 7.34
CA PRO A 26 0.09 -1.39 7.71
C PRO A 26 0.58 -2.43 8.70
N LYS A 27 -0.35 -2.90 9.53
CA LYS A 27 -0.17 -4.06 10.39
C LYS A 27 -1.39 -4.96 10.26
N VAL A 28 -1.17 -6.24 10.05
CA VAL A 28 -2.23 -7.24 10.01
C VAL A 28 -2.57 -7.67 11.43
N LEU A 29 -3.84 -7.55 11.80
CA LEU A 29 -4.37 -7.91 13.11
C LEU A 29 -5.51 -8.91 12.91
N GLY A 30 -5.19 -10.21 12.95
CA GLY A 30 -6.16 -11.24 12.64
C GLY A 30 -6.59 -11.19 11.17
N GLN A 31 -7.85 -10.90 10.91
CA GLN A 31 -8.38 -10.74 9.56
C GLN A 31 -8.47 -9.28 9.11
N ASP A 32 -8.06 -8.36 9.98
CA ASP A 32 -8.11 -6.94 9.72
C ASP A 32 -6.72 -6.40 9.44
N MET A 33 -6.69 -5.23 8.82
CA MET A 33 -5.47 -4.47 8.61
C MET A 33 -5.69 -3.04 9.06
N LYS A 34 -4.76 -2.51 9.84
CA LYS A 34 -4.78 -1.13 10.28
C LYS A 34 -3.48 -0.46 9.93
N PHE A 35 -3.52 0.85 9.78
CA PHE A 35 -2.33 1.65 9.51
C PHE A 35 -1.99 2.47 10.73
N PHE A 36 -0.70 2.50 11.07
CA PHE A 36 -0.21 3.26 12.21
C PHE A 36 0.87 4.23 11.75
N TYR A 37 0.82 5.45 12.28
CA TYR A 37 1.84 6.44 11.99
C TYR A 37 3.17 6.03 12.61
N ILE A 38 4.24 6.20 11.86
CA ILE A 38 5.59 5.90 12.30
C ILE A 38 6.47 7.13 12.10
N THR A 39 7.54 7.22 12.89
CA THR A 39 8.53 8.30 12.80
C THR A 39 9.95 7.76 12.58
N SER A 40 10.14 6.46 12.66
CA SER A 40 11.44 5.81 12.49
C SER A 40 11.28 4.44 11.83
N LEU A 41 12.10 4.15 10.82
CA LEU A 41 12.12 2.84 10.19
C LEU A 41 12.88 1.82 11.04
N GLU A 42 13.83 2.28 11.86
CA GLU A 42 14.65 1.40 12.68
C GLU A 42 13.94 0.99 13.98
N ASN A 43 13.18 1.92 14.58
CA ASN A 43 12.64 1.75 15.93
C ASN A 43 11.16 1.40 15.98
N ASP A 44 10.41 1.72 14.93
CA ASP A 44 8.95 1.57 14.94
C ASP A 44 8.44 0.33 14.22
N LEU A 45 9.33 -0.50 13.66
CA LEU A 45 8.96 -1.68 12.88
C LEU A 45 9.48 -2.98 13.49
N GLU A 46 8.71 -4.04 13.33
CA GLU A 46 9.08 -5.39 13.71
C GLU A 46 8.75 -6.35 12.57
N GLU A 47 9.30 -7.57 12.61
CA GLU A 47 8.92 -8.61 11.65
C GLU A 47 7.52 -9.10 11.95
N GLY A 48 6.67 -9.15 10.93
CA GLY A 48 5.28 -9.52 11.07
C GLY A 48 4.83 -10.52 10.03
N TYR A 49 3.62 -10.35 9.52
CA TYR A 49 2.96 -11.27 8.61
C TYR A 49 3.80 -11.51 7.34
N TYR A 50 4.07 -12.79 7.00
CA TYR A 50 4.92 -13.18 5.86
C TYR A 50 6.35 -12.63 5.92
N GLY A 51 6.87 -12.33 7.11
CA GLY A 51 8.20 -11.76 7.24
C GLY A 51 8.29 -10.30 6.78
N ILE A 52 7.18 -9.67 6.46
CA ILE A 52 7.12 -8.27 6.08
C ILE A 52 7.27 -7.40 7.33
N ARG A 53 8.05 -6.35 7.26
CA ARG A 53 8.21 -5.43 8.38
C ARG A 53 6.91 -4.67 8.63
N GLU A 54 6.47 -4.67 9.89
CA GLU A 54 5.22 -4.03 10.33
C GLU A 54 5.49 -3.10 11.51
N PRO A 55 4.63 -2.11 11.76
CA PRO A 55 4.74 -1.29 12.97
C PRO A 55 4.45 -2.13 14.21
N TYR A 56 5.04 -1.76 15.33
CA TYR A 56 4.61 -2.32 16.61
C TYR A 56 3.16 -1.97 16.84
N GLU A 57 2.42 -2.84 17.55
CA GLU A 57 1.05 -2.52 17.93
C GLU A 57 1.06 -1.26 18.80
N LYS A 58 0.27 -0.25 18.42
CA LYS A 58 0.27 1.05 19.03
C LYS A 58 -1.11 1.41 19.55
N HIS A 59 -1.17 2.48 20.33
CA HIS A 59 -2.45 3.00 20.81
C HIS A 59 -3.28 3.55 19.64
N ALA A 60 -4.59 3.61 19.84
CA ALA A 60 -5.51 4.10 18.83
C ALA A 60 -5.16 5.50 18.31
N ALA A 61 -4.49 6.34 19.12
CA ALA A 61 -4.05 7.66 18.70
C ALA A 61 -3.00 7.63 17.58
N ASP A 62 -2.28 6.51 17.42
CA ASP A 62 -1.28 6.35 16.38
C ASP A 62 -1.87 5.74 15.10
N GLU A 63 -3.13 5.29 15.14
CA GLU A 63 -3.81 4.72 13.98
C GLU A 63 -4.24 5.82 13.02
N SER A 64 -3.95 5.64 11.73
CA SER A 64 -4.43 6.57 10.72
C SER A 64 -5.91 6.32 10.44
N GLY A 65 -6.67 7.41 10.28
CA GLY A 65 -8.08 7.35 9.94
C GLY A 65 -8.34 7.56 8.45
N ASP A 66 -9.61 7.81 8.13
CA ASP A 66 -10.06 8.14 6.79
C ASP A 66 -9.83 9.63 6.54
N GLU A 67 -8.76 9.96 5.88
CA GLU A 67 -8.35 11.34 5.63
C GLU A 67 -8.49 11.68 4.15
N GLU A 68 -9.22 12.77 3.85
CA GLU A 68 -9.53 13.16 2.47
C GLU A 68 -8.32 13.47 1.62
N LYS A 69 -7.24 13.95 2.23
CA LYS A 69 -6.02 14.33 1.52
C LYS A 69 -4.91 13.28 1.63
N ALA A 70 -5.24 12.10 2.12
CA ALA A 70 -4.28 11.03 2.25
C ALA A 70 -4.16 10.24 0.95
N LEU A 71 -2.96 9.74 0.70
CA LEU A 71 -2.64 8.89 -0.44
C LEU A 71 -2.23 7.53 0.08
N MET A 72 -2.84 6.49 -0.45
CA MET A 72 -2.41 5.12 -0.19
C MET A 72 -1.52 4.63 -1.33
N LEU A 73 -0.35 4.10 -0.98
CA LEU A 73 0.50 3.38 -1.91
C LEU A 73 0.14 1.89 -1.80
N MET A 74 -0.35 1.32 -2.89
CA MET A 74 -0.83 -0.06 -2.91
C MET A 74 0.26 -1.00 -3.42
N PRO A 75 0.58 -2.07 -2.67
CA PRO A 75 1.45 -3.11 -3.17
C PRO A 75 0.67 -4.11 -4.02
N GLY A 76 1.37 -4.96 -4.73
CA GLY A 76 0.73 -6.06 -5.45
C GLY A 76 1.74 -7.00 -6.08
N VAL A 77 1.25 -8.17 -6.47
CA VAL A 77 2.06 -9.19 -7.13
C VAL A 77 2.16 -8.91 -8.62
N ALA A 78 1.02 -8.56 -9.24
CA ALA A 78 0.95 -8.29 -10.68
C ALA A 78 -0.16 -7.29 -10.97
N PHE A 79 -0.01 -6.61 -12.11
CA PHE A 79 -0.94 -5.58 -12.57
C PHE A 79 -1.16 -5.70 -14.07
N ASP A 80 -2.16 -5.01 -14.60
CA ASP A 80 -2.33 -4.84 -16.04
C ASP A 80 -2.59 -3.38 -16.40
N GLU A 81 -2.66 -3.08 -17.69
CA GLU A 81 -2.83 -1.71 -18.15
C GLU A 81 -4.21 -1.12 -17.86
N GLU A 82 -5.18 -1.96 -17.52
CA GLU A 82 -6.49 -1.51 -17.05
C GLU A 82 -6.52 -1.29 -15.54
N ARG A 83 -5.37 -1.42 -14.89
CA ARG A 83 -5.15 -1.19 -13.47
C ARG A 83 -5.79 -2.24 -12.57
N HIS A 84 -5.99 -3.44 -13.08
CA HIS A 84 -6.32 -4.57 -12.24
C HIS A 84 -5.09 -4.99 -11.44
N ARG A 85 -5.31 -5.55 -10.27
CA ARG A 85 -4.25 -5.88 -9.34
C ARG A 85 -4.47 -7.26 -8.75
N ILE A 86 -3.39 -8.05 -8.68
CA ILE A 86 -3.36 -9.27 -7.88
C ILE A 86 -2.64 -8.96 -6.58
N GLY A 87 -3.34 -9.15 -5.46
CA GLY A 87 -2.74 -9.04 -4.14
C GLY A 87 -2.23 -10.39 -3.65
N TYR A 88 -1.98 -10.49 -2.34
CA TYR A 88 -1.39 -11.67 -1.73
C TYR A 88 -2.42 -12.69 -1.22
N GLY A 89 -3.69 -12.52 -1.61
CA GLY A 89 -4.75 -13.49 -1.31
C GLY A 89 -5.58 -13.20 -0.06
N GLY A 90 -5.15 -12.30 0.79
CA GLY A 90 -5.87 -11.99 2.03
C GLY A 90 -7.02 -11.00 1.89
N GLY A 91 -7.06 -10.24 0.80
CA GLY A 91 -8.08 -9.21 0.57
C GLY A 91 -7.99 -8.01 1.52
N PHE A 92 -6.86 -7.82 2.19
CA PHE A 92 -6.71 -6.78 3.22
C PHE A 92 -6.87 -5.38 2.65
N TYR A 93 -6.23 -5.09 1.52
CA TYR A 93 -6.31 -3.76 0.90
C TYR A 93 -7.69 -3.47 0.35
N ASP A 94 -8.35 -4.47 -0.26
CA ASP A 94 -9.71 -4.28 -0.78
C ASP A 94 -10.68 -3.98 0.35
N ARG A 95 -10.60 -4.71 1.46
CA ARG A 95 -11.47 -4.46 2.62
C ARG A 95 -11.17 -3.11 3.27
N PHE A 96 -9.89 -2.76 3.40
CA PHE A 96 -9.51 -1.48 3.99
C PHE A 96 -10.01 -0.31 3.13
N LEU A 97 -9.83 -0.39 1.81
CA LEU A 97 -10.28 0.66 0.90
C LEU A 97 -11.79 0.76 0.80
N GLU A 98 -12.49 -0.35 0.91
CA GLU A 98 -13.96 -0.32 0.98
C GLU A 98 -14.44 0.46 2.19
N ALA A 99 -13.75 0.33 3.32
CA ALA A 99 -14.06 1.06 4.54
C ALA A 99 -13.57 2.52 4.51
N HIS A 100 -12.63 2.86 3.63
CA HIS A 100 -12.00 4.19 3.56
C HIS A 100 -12.03 4.72 2.12
N PRO A 101 -13.22 5.00 1.56
CA PRO A 101 -13.36 5.34 0.14
C PRO A 101 -12.78 6.70 -0.26
N LYS A 102 -12.45 7.54 0.70
CA LYS A 102 -11.91 8.88 0.42
C LYS A 102 -10.41 8.89 0.11
N LEU A 103 -9.71 7.80 0.35
CA LEU A 103 -8.29 7.70 0.09
C LEU A 103 -8.01 7.68 -1.41
N SER A 104 -7.04 8.47 -1.83
CA SER A 104 -6.48 8.35 -3.18
C SER A 104 -5.56 7.13 -3.24
N ARG A 105 -5.49 6.48 -4.38
CA ARG A 105 -4.81 5.19 -4.51
C ARG A 105 -3.83 5.22 -5.67
N VAL A 106 -2.57 4.92 -5.38
CA VAL A 106 -1.53 4.76 -6.39
C VAL A 106 -0.77 3.48 -6.09
N ALA A 107 -0.60 2.63 -7.10
CA ALA A 107 0.22 1.44 -6.95
C ALA A 107 1.64 1.74 -7.43
N LEU A 108 2.62 1.14 -6.76
CA LEU A 108 4.00 1.16 -7.19
C LEU A 108 4.36 -0.24 -7.67
N ALA A 109 4.97 -0.33 -8.85
CA ALA A 109 5.31 -1.62 -9.44
C ALA A 109 6.59 -1.51 -10.27
N PHE A 110 7.26 -2.64 -10.48
CA PHE A 110 8.25 -2.74 -11.53
C PHE A 110 7.54 -3.05 -12.84
N GLU A 111 8.12 -2.63 -13.96
CA GLU A 111 7.50 -2.87 -15.26
C GLU A 111 7.27 -4.36 -15.52
N PHE A 112 8.13 -5.25 -15.02
CA PHE A 112 7.95 -6.69 -15.18
C PHE A 112 6.70 -7.24 -14.47
N GLN A 113 6.15 -6.50 -13.51
CA GLN A 113 4.91 -6.90 -12.82
C GLN A 113 3.66 -6.55 -13.63
N VAL A 114 3.81 -5.73 -14.68
CA VAL A 114 2.69 -5.37 -15.55
C VAL A 114 2.55 -6.44 -16.62
N LYS A 115 1.41 -7.11 -16.62
CA LYS A 115 1.10 -8.23 -17.51
C LYS A 115 0.09 -7.81 -18.56
N GLU A 116 -0.13 -8.65 -19.56
CA GLU A 116 -1.14 -8.40 -20.59
C GLU A 116 -2.53 -8.33 -19.99
N SER A 117 -2.84 -9.25 -19.10
CA SER A 117 -4.06 -9.17 -18.26
C SER A 117 -3.85 -9.98 -17.00
N VAL A 118 -4.57 -9.61 -15.94
CA VAL A 118 -4.57 -10.37 -14.69
C VAL A 118 -6.02 -10.69 -14.30
N PRO A 119 -6.25 -11.82 -13.62
CA PRO A 119 -7.59 -12.13 -13.09
C PRO A 119 -8.06 -11.05 -12.12
N TYR A 120 -9.34 -10.75 -12.14
CA TYR A 120 -9.93 -9.78 -11.23
C TYR A 120 -11.38 -10.11 -10.96
N GLU A 121 -11.89 -9.56 -9.86
CA GLU A 121 -13.30 -9.64 -9.51
C GLU A 121 -13.95 -8.26 -9.65
N ALA A 122 -15.25 -8.23 -9.91
CA ALA A 122 -15.97 -6.96 -10.11
C ALA A 122 -15.91 -6.04 -8.87
N PHE A 123 -15.76 -6.63 -7.67
CA PHE A 123 -15.68 -5.87 -6.43
C PHE A 123 -14.27 -5.46 -6.03
N ASP A 124 -13.26 -5.87 -6.78
CA ASP A 124 -11.88 -5.48 -6.50
C ASP A 124 -11.70 -3.98 -6.68
N ILE A 125 -10.96 -3.36 -5.77
CA ILE A 125 -10.70 -1.93 -5.84
C ILE A 125 -9.36 -1.71 -6.51
N CYS A 126 -9.40 -1.05 -7.67
CA CYS A 126 -8.21 -0.78 -8.47
C CYS A 126 -7.51 0.50 -8.02
N PRO A 127 -6.19 0.60 -8.15
CA PRO A 127 -5.51 1.88 -7.99
C PRO A 127 -5.94 2.84 -9.10
N GLU A 128 -5.87 4.13 -8.81
CA GLU A 128 -6.16 5.16 -9.81
C GLU A 128 -5.02 5.29 -10.81
N LYS A 129 -3.81 5.03 -10.36
CA LYS A 129 -2.59 5.04 -11.18
C LYS A 129 -1.65 3.93 -10.75
N ILE A 130 -0.85 3.45 -11.70
CA ILE A 130 0.26 2.54 -11.44
C ILE A 130 1.52 3.25 -11.91
N VAL A 131 2.49 3.39 -11.02
CA VAL A 131 3.77 4.03 -11.35
C VAL A 131 4.84 2.95 -11.41
N THR A 132 5.52 2.85 -12.56
CA THR A 132 6.65 1.94 -12.74
C THR A 132 7.92 2.74 -12.98
N GLU A 133 9.06 2.07 -13.08
CA GLU A 133 10.31 2.76 -13.43
C GLU A 133 10.32 3.27 -14.87
N LYS A 134 9.34 2.91 -15.69
CA LYS A 134 9.27 3.30 -17.11
C LYS A 134 8.12 4.22 -17.46
N ARG A 135 7.01 4.17 -16.71
CA ARG A 135 5.80 4.92 -17.10
C ARG A 135 4.82 5.07 -15.95
N VAL A 136 3.83 5.89 -16.20
CA VAL A 136 2.65 6.00 -15.32
C VAL A 136 1.44 5.52 -16.11
N ILE A 137 0.77 4.50 -15.61
CA ILE A 137 -0.48 3.98 -16.17
C ILE A 137 -1.59 4.59 -15.33
N GLY A 138 -2.50 5.31 -15.96
CA GLY A 138 -3.46 6.02 -15.15
C GLY A 138 -4.74 6.37 -15.84
N ARG A 139 -5.65 6.84 -15.00
CA ARG A 139 -6.89 7.44 -15.41
C ARG A 139 -6.60 8.79 -16.04
N LYS A 140 -7.19 9.03 -17.15
CA LYS A 140 -7.12 10.34 -17.78
C LYS A 140 -8.08 11.31 -17.11
#